data_51d47b9aaac05c690736923fb9509ee5
#
_entry.id   51d47b9aaac05c690736923fb9509ee5
#
_cell.length_a   1.000
_cell.length_b   1.000
_cell.length_c   1.000
_cell.angle_alpha   90.00
_cell.angle_beta   90.00
_cell.angle_gamma   90.00
#
_symmetry.space_group_name_H-M   'P 1'
#
loop_
_entity.id
_entity.type
_entity.pdbx_description
1 polymer ?
#
loop_
_entity_poly.entity_id
_entity_poly.type
_entity_poly.pdbx_seq_one_letter_code
_entity_poly.pdbx_strand_id
1 'polypeptide(L)'
;MHEYYFANYRLLVDDAISSSDHMEYLADFSKEMPATHTFTIHMGDEALLEQQYAKAISYPIVCNTERFNLHDTKDTWTFVPVLSEDVIKRNGKYVLTCSRDYSEMTLYISQQRYYEEVIQRWVTPGIPFSSSIRAACEAGMTIRDGMPLHASLVEKDGYGVVFLGPSGMGKSTHAKLWVEHQGADFIIGDRPGLRRINGRWIGFGMPWDGKDNIMQQKQVPIRALVSLEQAPENSIRRLTKQEAMIVLLNQVMMPMWDDAAMALLTPLMGQLATEIPFYHLKNLPNKEATELTRKTI
;
A
#
# COMPACT_ATOMS: atom_id res chain seq x y z
N MET A 1 -14.12 -18.12 5.45
CA MET A 1 -13.24 -17.23 4.64
C MET A 1 -14.08 -16.17 3.97
N HIS A 2 -13.71 -14.90 4.09
CA HIS A 2 -14.27 -13.79 3.35
C HIS A 2 -13.39 -13.45 2.15
N GLU A 3 -14.00 -12.94 1.08
CA GLU A 3 -13.32 -12.61 -0.16
C GLU A 3 -13.33 -11.10 -0.40
N TYR A 4 -12.15 -10.58 -0.74
CA TYR A 4 -11.95 -9.19 -1.11
C TYR A 4 -11.13 -9.12 -2.39
N TYR A 5 -11.27 -8.04 -3.17
CA TYR A 5 -10.65 -7.92 -4.47
C TYR A 5 -9.99 -6.56 -4.65
N PHE A 6 -8.72 -6.54 -5.05
CA PHE A 6 -7.97 -5.33 -5.37
C PHE A 6 -6.90 -5.61 -6.42
N ALA A 7 -6.62 -4.70 -7.30
CA ALA A 7 -5.54 -4.75 -8.28
C ALA A 7 -5.47 -6.07 -9.09
N ASN A 8 -6.62 -6.69 -9.40
CA ASN A 8 -6.74 -8.02 -10.00
C ASN A 8 -6.17 -9.17 -9.13
N TYR A 9 -6.13 -8.99 -7.83
CA TYR A 9 -5.88 -10.03 -6.85
C TYR A 9 -7.13 -10.31 -6.04
N ARG A 10 -7.28 -11.55 -5.60
CA ARG A 10 -8.25 -11.97 -4.59
C ARG A 10 -7.54 -12.10 -3.25
N LEU A 11 -8.14 -11.59 -2.20
CA LEU A 11 -7.70 -11.76 -0.83
C LEU A 11 -8.73 -12.62 -0.09
N LEU A 12 -8.34 -13.81 0.33
CA LEU A 12 -9.13 -14.68 1.20
C LEU A 12 -8.70 -14.41 2.64
N VAL A 13 -9.66 -14.09 3.50
CA VAL A 13 -9.39 -13.78 4.91
C VAL A 13 -10.21 -14.70 5.78
N ASP A 14 -9.59 -15.31 6.78
CA ASP A 14 -10.27 -16.13 7.78
C ASP A 14 -11.37 -15.35 8.48
N ASP A 15 -12.49 -16.00 8.78
CA ASP A 15 -13.65 -15.38 9.41
C ASP A 15 -13.31 -14.75 10.76
N ALA A 16 -12.41 -15.39 11.52
CA ALA A 16 -11.94 -14.86 12.80
C ALA A 16 -11.18 -13.53 12.66
N ILE A 17 -10.53 -13.29 11.52
CA ILE A 17 -9.84 -12.04 11.21
C ILE A 17 -10.81 -11.00 10.68
N SER A 18 -11.64 -11.38 9.71
CA SER A 18 -12.55 -10.46 9.02
C SER A 18 -13.67 -9.92 9.90
N SER A 19 -14.06 -10.66 10.94
CA SER A 19 -15.08 -10.23 11.91
C SER A 19 -14.59 -9.23 12.96
N SER A 20 -13.30 -8.84 12.91
CA SER A 20 -12.79 -7.84 13.85
C SER A 20 -13.25 -6.43 13.46
N ASP A 21 -13.57 -5.60 14.46
CA ASP A 21 -14.01 -4.19 14.29
C ASP A 21 -13.02 -3.33 13.48
N HIS A 22 -11.81 -3.81 13.29
CA HIS A 22 -10.75 -3.10 12.56
C HIS A 22 -10.72 -3.39 11.05
N MET A 23 -11.62 -4.26 10.55
CA MET A 23 -11.63 -4.73 9.17
C MET A 23 -12.87 -4.28 8.38
N GLU A 24 -13.74 -3.46 8.97
CA GLU A 24 -15.00 -3.02 8.34
C GLU A 24 -14.79 -2.34 6.97
N TYR A 25 -13.70 -1.60 6.81
CA TYR A 25 -13.38 -0.94 5.54
C TYR A 25 -13.08 -1.92 4.39
N LEU A 26 -12.75 -3.17 4.66
CA LEU A 26 -12.61 -4.18 3.62
C LEU A 26 -13.92 -4.48 2.89
N ALA A 27 -15.07 -4.19 3.52
CA ALA A 27 -16.37 -4.38 2.88
C ALA A 27 -16.48 -3.62 1.55
N ASP A 28 -15.85 -2.45 1.45
CA ASP A 28 -15.79 -1.66 0.21
C ASP A 28 -15.04 -2.37 -0.93
N PHE A 29 -14.27 -3.43 -0.62
CA PHE A 29 -13.51 -4.25 -1.56
C PHE A 29 -14.12 -5.65 -1.78
N SER A 30 -15.35 -5.88 -1.35
CA SER A 30 -16.05 -7.17 -1.46
C SER A 30 -16.68 -7.44 -2.83
N LYS A 31 -16.78 -6.43 -3.71
CA LYS A 31 -17.32 -6.63 -5.05
C LYS A 31 -16.37 -7.49 -5.87
N GLU A 32 -16.88 -8.61 -6.39
CA GLU A 32 -16.11 -9.52 -7.22
C GLU A 32 -15.49 -8.82 -8.44
N MET A 33 -14.21 -9.09 -8.65
CA MET A 33 -13.43 -8.61 -9.80
C MET A 33 -12.58 -9.76 -10.37
N PRO A 34 -12.22 -9.73 -11.66
CA PRO A 34 -11.27 -10.69 -12.21
C PRO A 34 -9.97 -10.70 -11.41
N ALA A 35 -9.56 -11.88 -10.95
CA ALA A 35 -8.34 -12.06 -10.17
C ALA A 35 -7.40 -13.04 -10.88
N THR A 36 -6.12 -12.68 -10.96
CA THR A 36 -5.07 -13.54 -11.55
C THR A 36 -4.36 -14.39 -10.50
N HIS A 37 -4.38 -13.94 -9.23
CA HIS A 37 -3.74 -14.61 -8.10
C HIS A 37 -4.57 -14.42 -6.84
N THR A 38 -4.32 -15.28 -5.86
CA THR A 38 -4.98 -15.22 -4.55
C THR A 38 -3.91 -15.07 -3.46
N PHE A 39 -4.19 -14.20 -2.51
CA PHE A 39 -3.52 -14.13 -1.21
C PHE A 39 -4.47 -14.72 -0.18
N THR A 40 -3.99 -15.60 0.69
CA THR A 40 -4.79 -16.21 1.74
C THR A 40 -4.23 -15.84 3.10
N ILE A 41 -5.09 -15.41 4.03
CA ILE A 41 -4.72 -15.14 5.42
C ILE A 41 -5.52 -16.05 6.33
N HIS A 42 -4.80 -16.96 7.00
CA HIS A 42 -5.34 -17.87 8.00
C HIS A 42 -5.14 -17.32 9.40
N MET A 43 -6.07 -17.59 10.29
CA MET A 43 -5.86 -17.42 11.73
C MET A 43 -5.08 -18.63 12.26
N GLY A 44 -3.92 -18.40 12.87
CA GLY A 44 -3.14 -19.41 13.56
C GLY A 44 -3.67 -19.67 14.98
N ASP A 45 -3.33 -20.82 15.52
CA ASP A 45 -3.62 -21.15 16.92
C ASP A 45 -2.84 -20.21 17.85
N GLU A 46 -3.54 -19.47 18.71
CA GLU A 46 -2.93 -18.56 19.70
C GLU A 46 -1.96 -19.29 20.63
N ALA A 47 -2.21 -20.56 20.95
CA ALA A 47 -1.31 -21.37 21.79
C ALA A 47 0.10 -21.52 21.20
N LEU A 48 0.26 -21.36 19.88
CA LEU A 48 1.55 -21.43 19.19
C LEU A 48 2.27 -20.08 19.11
N LEU A 49 1.65 -18.97 19.52
CA LEU A 49 2.20 -17.62 19.37
C LEU A 49 3.61 -17.50 19.94
N GLU A 50 3.82 -17.93 21.18
CA GLU A 50 5.13 -17.86 21.85
C GLU A 50 6.20 -18.71 21.16
N GLN A 51 5.83 -19.89 20.69
CA GLN A 51 6.72 -20.76 19.94
C GLN A 51 7.12 -20.14 18.60
N GLN A 52 6.16 -19.60 17.84
CA GLN A 52 6.42 -18.94 16.55
C GLN A 52 7.25 -17.67 16.74
N TYR A 53 7.00 -16.91 17.81
CA TYR A 53 7.78 -15.73 18.14
C TYR A 53 9.23 -16.09 18.48
N ALA A 54 9.46 -17.07 19.36
CA ALA A 54 10.79 -17.54 19.70
C ALA A 54 11.54 -18.09 18.48
N LYS A 55 10.85 -18.82 17.60
CA LYS A 55 11.40 -19.28 16.32
C LYS A 55 11.82 -18.08 15.45
N ALA A 56 10.94 -17.08 15.27
CA ALA A 56 11.23 -15.93 14.42
C ALA A 56 12.49 -15.17 14.88
N ILE A 57 12.56 -14.79 16.16
CA ILE A 57 13.66 -14.00 16.69
C ILE A 57 15.00 -14.75 16.77
N SER A 58 15.01 -16.07 16.58
CA SER A 58 16.25 -16.85 16.46
C SER A 58 16.93 -16.70 15.09
N TYR A 59 16.28 -16.05 14.14
CA TYR A 59 16.81 -15.74 12.80
C TYR A 59 17.16 -14.26 12.68
N PRO A 60 18.05 -13.88 11.74
CA PRO A 60 18.44 -12.50 11.57
C PRO A 60 17.26 -11.63 11.09
N ILE A 61 17.28 -10.37 11.51
CA ILE A 61 16.38 -9.34 10.97
C ILE A 61 16.93 -8.94 9.60
N VAL A 62 16.07 -9.04 8.58
CA VAL A 62 16.38 -8.63 7.19
C VAL A 62 15.72 -7.30 6.82
N CYS A 63 14.70 -6.87 7.55
CA CYS A 63 14.11 -5.55 7.45
C CYS A 63 13.62 -5.08 8.82
N ASN A 64 13.95 -3.84 9.15
CA ASN A 64 13.50 -3.18 10.37
C ASN A 64 12.72 -1.92 10.01
N THR A 65 11.55 -1.76 10.60
CA THR A 65 10.68 -0.58 10.46
C THR A 65 10.25 -0.07 11.82
N GLU A 66 9.56 1.05 11.87
CA GLU A 66 8.96 1.56 13.11
C GLU A 66 7.82 0.67 13.65
N ARG A 67 7.29 -0.26 12.82
CA ARG A 67 6.08 -1.05 13.15
C ARG A 67 6.36 -2.54 13.31
N PHE A 68 7.28 -3.08 12.53
CA PHE A 68 7.63 -4.50 12.56
C PHE A 68 9.09 -4.74 12.22
N ASN A 69 9.59 -5.87 12.71
CA ASN A 69 10.81 -6.51 12.23
C ASN A 69 10.42 -7.68 11.32
N LEU A 70 11.16 -7.85 10.24
CA LEU A 70 11.03 -9.00 9.34
C LEU A 70 12.25 -9.92 9.50
N HIS A 71 11.98 -11.18 9.73
CA HIS A 71 12.97 -12.24 9.83
C HIS A 71 12.90 -13.19 8.64
N ASP A 72 14.05 -13.57 8.09
CA ASP A 72 14.17 -14.64 7.11
C ASP A 72 14.38 -15.98 7.82
N THR A 73 13.32 -16.76 7.96
CA THR A 73 13.38 -18.08 8.60
C THR A 73 13.72 -19.21 7.62
N LYS A 74 14.24 -18.88 6.43
CA LYS A 74 14.56 -19.75 5.30
C LYS A 74 13.34 -20.31 4.56
N ASP A 75 12.34 -20.78 5.29
CA ASP A 75 11.11 -21.33 4.71
C ASP A 75 10.03 -20.26 4.51
N THR A 76 10.03 -19.22 5.38
CA THR A 76 9.01 -18.17 5.39
C THR A 76 9.63 -16.79 5.62
N TRP A 77 8.91 -15.77 5.15
CA TRP A 77 9.05 -14.40 5.64
C TRP A 77 8.23 -14.26 6.92
N THR A 78 8.87 -13.86 8.02
CA THR A 78 8.18 -13.80 9.31
C THR A 78 8.24 -12.40 9.91
N PHE A 79 7.09 -11.77 10.05
CA PHE A 79 6.92 -10.43 10.60
C PHE A 79 6.57 -10.54 12.09
N VAL A 80 7.25 -9.76 12.91
CA VAL A 80 6.93 -9.59 14.33
C VAL A 80 6.86 -8.10 14.67
N PRO A 81 6.04 -7.68 15.66
CA PRO A 81 5.95 -6.25 16.00
C PRO A 81 7.29 -5.74 16.57
N VAL A 82 7.59 -4.47 16.36
CA VAL A 82 8.58 -3.78 17.16
C VAL A 82 8.01 -3.64 18.57
N LEU A 83 8.74 -4.15 19.56
CA LEU A 83 8.28 -4.19 20.96
C LEU A 83 8.43 -2.83 21.66
N SER A 84 7.86 -1.76 21.11
CA SER A 84 7.64 -0.53 21.85
C SER A 84 6.29 -0.62 22.58
N GLU A 85 6.18 0.02 23.75
CA GLU A 85 4.93 0.01 24.53
C GLU A 85 3.71 0.45 23.70
N ASP A 86 3.87 1.44 22.84
CA ASP A 86 2.79 1.96 22.01
C ASP A 86 2.33 0.98 20.91
N VAL A 87 3.27 0.21 20.34
CA VAL A 87 2.94 -0.80 19.31
C VAL A 87 2.28 -2.02 19.93
N ILE A 88 2.77 -2.46 21.10
CA ILE A 88 2.15 -3.57 21.85
C ILE A 88 0.74 -3.20 22.29
N LYS A 89 0.53 -1.97 22.78
CA LYS A 89 -0.81 -1.50 23.18
C LYS A 89 -1.79 -1.46 22.03
N ARG A 90 -1.36 -1.09 20.81
CA ARG A 90 -2.24 -0.98 19.65
C ARG A 90 -2.53 -2.30 18.94
N ASN A 91 -1.50 -3.10 18.72
CA ASN A 91 -1.57 -4.30 17.88
C ASN A 91 -1.40 -5.60 18.66
N GLY A 92 -1.08 -5.52 19.96
CA GLY A 92 -0.71 -6.70 20.75
C GLY A 92 0.58 -7.37 20.25
N LYS A 93 0.89 -8.51 20.84
CA LYS A 93 1.95 -9.39 20.33
C LYS A 93 1.37 -10.26 19.20
N TYR A 94 2.04 -10.29 18.08
CA TYR A 94 1.66 -11.13 16.96
C TYR A 94 2.88 -11.69 16.22
N VAL A 95 2.65 -12.74 15.44
CA VAL A 95 3.58 -13.26 14.43
C VAL A 95 2.78 -13.47 13.14
N LEU A 96 3.22 -12.87 12.05
CA LEU A 96 2.70 -13.14 10.72
C LEU A 96 3.75 -13.93 9.94
N THR A 97 3.48 -15.18 9.61
CA THR A 97 4.33 -15.98 8.72
C THR A 97 3.77 -15.93 7.30
N CYS A 98 4.63 -15.76 6.31
CA CYS A 98 4.25 -15.73 4.90
C CYS A 98 5.07 -16.75 4.12
N SER A 99 4.45 -17.45 3.17
CA SER A 99 5.17 -18.23 2.16
C SER A 99 6.16 -17.35 1.39
N ARG A 100 7.15 -17.95 0.76
CA ARG A 100 8.18 -17.21 0.00
C ARG A 100 7.61 -16.41 -1.16
N ASP A 101 6.50 -16.81 -1.71
CA ASP A 101 5.77 -16.12 -2.76
C ASP A 101 4.64 -15.23 -2.24
N TYR A 102 4.51 -15.08 -0.92
CA TYR A 102 3.49 -14.29 -0.21
C TYR A 102 2.04 -14.72 -0.47
N SER A 103 1.79 -15.86 -1.12
CA SER A 103 0.41 -16.30 -1.41
C SER A 103 -0.32 -16.79 -0.16
N GLU A 104 0.39 -17.39 0.78
CA GLU A 104 -0.15 -17.95 2.01
C GLU A 104 0.43 -17.25 3.24
N MET A 105 -0.45 -16.77 4.10
CA MET A 105 -0.11 -16.08 5.35
C MET A 105 -0.82 -16.73 6.51
N THR A 106 -0.14 -16.84 7.66
CA THR A 106 -0.76 -17.27 8.92
C THR A 106 -0.47 -16.24 10.00
N LEU A 107 -1.53 -15.68 10.57
CA LEU A 107 -1.47 -14.71 11.64
C LEU A 107 -1.69 -15.40 12.99
N TYR A 108 -0.65 -15.43 13.82
CA TYR A 108 -0.73 -15.79 15.23
C TYR A 108 -0.80 -14.49 16.04
N ILE A 109 -1.86 -14.30 16.79
CA ILE A 109 -2.08 -13.07 17.56
C ILE A 109 -2.74 -13.40 18.90
N SER A 110 -2.32 -12.69 19.96
CA SER A 110 -3.01 -12.77 21.23
C SER A 110 -4.36 -12.06 21.13
N GLN A 111 -5.40 -12.77 21.51
CA GLN A 111 -6.75 -12.21 21.62
C GLN A 111 -7.05 -11.66 23.02
N GLN A 112 -6.05 -11.67 23.89
CA GLN A 112 -6.19 -11.14 25.24
C GLN A 112 -6.53 -9.65 25.20
N ARG A 113 -7.72 -9.30 25.69
CA ARG A 113 -8.17 -7.91 25.79
C ARG A 113 -7.30 -7.13 26.78
N TYR A 114 -7.02 -5.89 26.45
CA TYR A 114 -6.38 -4.93 27.35
C TYR A 114 -7.28 -3.73 27.60
N TYR A 115 -7.09 -3.05 28.73
CA TYR A 115 -7.85 -1.85 29.06
C TYR A 115 -7.16 -0.62 28.46
N GLU A 116 -7.86 0.08 27.58
CA GLU A 116 -7.37 1.32 26.95
C GLU A 116 -7.85 2.52 27.78
N GLU A 117 -6.92 3.18 28.47
CA GLU A 117 -7.23 4.27 29.40
C GLU A 117 -7.82 5.51 28.73
N VAL A 118 -7.38 5.82 27.49
CA VAL A 118 -7.83 7.01 26.75
C VAL A 118 -9.32 6.94 26.42
N ILE A 119 -9.80 5.77 26.05
CA ILE A 119 -11.21 5.54 25.69
C ILE A 119 -11.99 4.83 26.79
N GLN A 120 -11.35 4.55 27.91
CA GLN A 120 -11.91 3.93 29.13
C GLN A 120 -12.71 2.65 28.85
N ARG A 121 -12.18 1.76 27.99
CA ARG A 121 -12.82 0.46 27.67
C ARG A 121 -11.81 -0.64 27.44
N TRP A 122 -12.26 -1.89 27.60
CA TRP A 122 -11.52 -3.07 27.19
C TRP A 122 -11.56 -3.21 25.67
N VAL A 123 -10.39 -3.33 25.06
CA VAL A 123 -10.23 -3.49 23.60
C VAL A 123 -9.48 -4.78 23.29
N THR A 124 -9.76 -5.32 22.12
CA THR A 124 -8.99 -6.43 21.54
C THR A 124 -7.80 -5.84 20.76
N PRO A 125 -6.62 -6.48 20.78
CA PRO A 125 -5.51 -6.07 19.94
C PRO A 125 -5.92 -5.97 18.46
N GLY A 126 -5.48 -4.91 17.79
CA GLY A 126 -5.80 -4.68 16.39
C GLY A 126 -5.07 -5.65 15.45
N ILE A 127 -5.74 -6.09 14.41
CA ILE A 127 -5.12 -6.86 13.33
C ILE A 127 -4.05 -6.00 12.64
N PRO A 128 -2.81 -6.50 12.41
CA PRO A 128 -1.72 -5.73 11.80
C PRO A 128 -1.89 -5.54 10.28
N PHE A 129 -3.12 -5.25 9.83
CA PHE A 129 -3.46 -5.15 8.42
C PHE A 129 -2.77 -3.97 7.74
N SER A 130 -2.77 -2.81 8.37
CA SER A 130 -2.13 -1.59 7.83
C SER A 130 -0.60 -1.58 7.95
N SER A 131 0.02 -2.66 8.42
CA SER A 131 1.48 -2.78 8.58
C SER A 131 2.02 -4.05 7.94
N SER A 132 2.10 -5.15 8.69
CA SER A 132 2.73 -6.40 8.24
C SER A 132 1.97 -7.10 7.12
N ILE A 133 0.63 -7.19 7.23
CA ILE A 133 -0.20 -7.82 6.18
C ILE A 133 -0.11 -7.02 4.88
N ARG A 134 -0.23 -5.69 4.97
CA ARG A 134 -0.03 -4.81 3.81
C ARG A 134 1.35 -5.01 3.18
N ALA A 135 2.42 -4.99 3.98
CA ALA A 135 3.78 -5.15 3.48
C ALA A 135 3.97 -6.50 2.77
N ALA A 136 3.39 -7.57 3.29
CA ALA A 136 3.39 -8.88 2.66
C ALA A 136 2.62 -8.88 1.33
N CYS A 137 1.41 -8.30 1.29
CA CYS A 137 0.63 -8.17 0.06
C CYS A 137 1.34 -7.29 -0.98
N GLU A 138 1.93 -6.15 -0.59
CA GLU A 138 2.69 -5.27 -1.47
C GLU A 138 3.91 -5.99 -2.06
N ALA A 139 4.64 -6.78 -1.27
CA ALA A 139 5.74 -7.61 -1.76
C ALA A 139 5.24 -8.71 -2.70
N GLY A 140 4.14 -9.39 -2.35
CA GLY A 140 3.49 -10.38 -3.18
C GLY A 140 2.98 -9.82 -4.51
N MET A 141 2.52 -8.58 -4.53
CA MET A 141 2.19 -7.86 -5.78
C MET A 141 3.44 -7.64 -6.64
N THR A 142 4.56 -7.24 -6.02
CA THR A 142 5.80 -6.93 -6.75
C THR A 142 6.31 -8.12 -7.55
N ILE A 143 6.26 -9.33 -7.00
CA ILE A 143 6.65 -10.54 -7.72
C ILE A 143 5.62 -10.99 -8.78
N ARG A 144 4.49 -10.26 -8.92
CA ARG A 144 3.38 -10.53 -9.86
C ARG A 144 3.06 -9.30 -10.72
N ASP A 145 4.10 -8.59 -11.15
CA ASP A 145 4.00 -7.40 -12.02
C ASP A 145 3.16 -6.25 -11.45
N GLY A 146 3.07 -6.17 -10.12
CA GLY A 146 2.44 -5.06 -9.41
C GLY A 146 3.48 -4.08 -8.88
N MET A 147 3.11 -2.81 -8.78
CA MET A 147 3.96 -1.73 -8.27
C MET A 147 3.15 -0.87 -7.30
N PRO A 148 3.24 -1.11 -5.99
CA PRO A 148 2.65 -0.22 -5.00
C PRO A 148 3.48 1.06 -4.87
N LEU A 149 2.81 2.21 -4.82
CA LEU A 149 3.43 3.53 -4.79
C LEU A 149 3.04 4.32 -3.56
N HIS A 150 3.94 5.09 -3.00
CA HIS A 150 3.61 6.16 -2.03
C HIS A 150 3.10 7.39 -2.79
N ALA A 151 1.82 7.40 -3.13
CA ALA A 151 1.21 8.34 -4.05
C ALA A 151 -0.27 8.55 -3.72
N SER A 152 -0.89 9.56 -4.31
CA SER A 152 -2.35 9.69 -4.39
C SER A 152 -2.81 9.48 -5.84
N LEU A 153 -3.98 8.87 -6.03
CA LEU A 153 -4.56 8.60 -7.35
C LEU A 153 -5.94 9.24 -7.46
N VAL A 154 -6.12 10.04 -8.49
CA VAL A 154 -7.43 10.58 -8.89
C VAL A 154 -7.80 10.09 -10.30
N GLU A 155 -9.11 10.04 -10.57
CA GLU A 155 -9.63 9.79 -11.93
C GLU A 155 -10.33 11.03 -12.46
N LYS A 156 -10.06 11.36 -13.72
CA LYS A 156 -10.77 12.39 -14.45
C LYS A 156 -10.94 12.00 -15.91
N ASP A 157 -12.17 12.12 -16.41
CA ASP A 157 -12.55 11.84 -17.79
C ASP A 157 -12.10 10.43 -18.27
N GLY A 158 -12.16 9.43 -17.38
CA GLY A 158 -11.79 8.03 -17.64
C GLY A 158 -10.29 7.73 -17.55
N TYR A 159 -9.46 8.66 -17.06
CA TYR A 159 -8.02 8.48 -16.91
C TYR A 159 -7.53 8.83 -15.52
N GLY A 160 -6.56 8.04 -15.05
CA GLY A 160 -5.89 8.25 -13.76
C GLY A 160 -4.71 9.21 -13.84
N VAL A 161 -4.61 10.07 -12.85
CA VAL A 161 -3.43 10.91 -12.59
C VAL A 161 -2.89 10.57 -11.22
N VAL A 162 -1.60 10.23 -11.17
CA VAL A 162 -0.90 9.84 -9.94
C VAL A 162 -0.06 11.01 -9.45
N PHE A 163 -0.29 11.47 -8.21
CA PHE A 163 0.51 12.50 -7.56
C PHE A 163 1.56 11.88 -6.65
N LEU A 164 2.82 12.19 -6.92
CA LEU A 164 4.01 11.66 -6.26
C LEU A 164 4.71 12.75 -5.45
N GLY A 165 5.46 12.35 -4.44
CA GLY A 165 6.30 13.24 -3.64
C GLY A 165 6.51 12.74 -2.23
N PRO A 166 7.52 13.24 -1.50
CA PRO A 166 7.77 12.89 -0.10
C PRO A 166 6.55 13.07 0.80
N SER A 167 6.58 12.48 1.99
CA SER A 167 5.57 12.73 3.01
C SER A 167 5.48 14.23 3.33
N GLY A 168 4.25 14.77 3.45
CA GLY A 168 4.04 16.19 3.71
C GLY A 168 4.13 17.11 2.49
N MET A 169 4.48 16.62 1.30
CA MET A 169 4.59 17.42 0.07
C MET A 169 3.24 17.94 -0.46
N GLY A 170 2.11 17.44 0.06
CA GLY A 170 0.78 17.89 -0.33
C GLY A 170 0.09 17.03 -1.40
N LYS A 171 0.46 15.74 -1.55
CA LYS A 171 -0.18 14.82 -2.51
C LYS A 171 -1.70 14.78 -2.35
N SER A 172 -2.18 14.43 -1.15
CA SER A 172 -3.62 14.39 -0.86
C SER A 172 -4.28 15.76 -0.96
N THR A 173 -3.57 16.83 -0.58
CA THR A 173 -4.07 18.21 -0.74
C THR A 173 -4.31 18.52 -2.23
N HIS A 174 -3.34 18.21 -3.08
CA HIS A 174 -3.46 18.44 -4.52
C HIS A 174 -4.55 17.57 -5.16
N ALA A 175 -4.67 16.31 -4.70
CA ALA A 175 -5.76 15.42 -5.12
C ALA A 175 -7.15 15.99 -4.74
N LYS A 176 -7.31 16.52 -3.52
CA LYS A 176 -8.55 17.19 -3.07
C LYS A 176 -8.86 18.45 -3.91
N LEU A 177 -7.85 19.23 -4.28
CA LEU A 177 -8.03 20.37 -5.19
C LEU A 177 -8.49 19.93 -6.59
N TRP A 178 -8.03 18.76 -7.07
CA TRP A 178 -8.54 18.19 -8.32
C TRP A 178 -10.01 17.78 -8.21
N VAL A 179 -10.45 17.23 -7.08
CA VAL A 179 -11.88 16.98 -6.82
C VAL A 179 -12.67 18.27 -6.87
N GLU A 180 -12.22 19.28 -6.12
CA GLU A 180 -12.93 20.55 -5.95
C GLU A 180 -13.02 21.36 -7.27
N HIS A 181 -11.89 21.47 -7.99
CA HIS A 181 -11.80 22.40 -9.12
C HIS A 181 -11.86 21.75 -10.49
N GLN A 182 -11.56 20.44 -10.59
CA GLN A 182 -11.62 19.71 -11.85
C GLN A 182 -12.75 18.69 -11.90
N GLY A 183 -13.47 18.47 -10.77
CA GLY A 183 -14.51 17.45 -10.68
C GLY A 183 -13.93 16.04 -10.90
N ALA A 184 -12.74 15.80 -10.37
CA ALA A 184 -12.11 14.47 -10.37
C ALA A 184 -12.73 13.57 -9.29
N ASP A 185 -12.62 12.25 -9.47
CA ASP A 185 -12.92 11.28 -8.42
C ASP A 185 -11.63 10.90 -7.68
N PHE A 186 -11.65 10.93 -6.35
CA PHE A 186 -10.48 10.61 -5.54
C PHE A 186 -10.46 9.12 -5.20
N ILE A 187 -9.66 8.34 -5.92
CA ILE A 187 -9.65 6.88 -5.80
C ILE A 187 -8.95 6.43 -4.52
N ILE A 188 -7.76 6.97 -4.23
CA ILE A 188 -6.99 6.60 -3.03
C ILE A 188 -6.01 7.71 -2.62
N GLY A 189 -5.94 7.96 -1.32
CA GLY A 189 -5.10 9.02 -0.73
C GLY A 189 -3.65 8.61 -0.52
N ASP A 190 -3.40 7.33 -0.28
CA ASP A 190 -2.06 6.77 -0.10
C ASP A 190 -2.00 5.35 -0.67
N ARG A 191 -0.88 4.99 -1.26
CA ARG A 191 -0.53 3.64 -1.72
C ARG A 191 -1.44 3.02 -2.78
N PRO A 192 -1.71 3.70 -3.93
CA PRO A 192 -2.26 3.04 -5.10
C PRO A 192 -1.36 1.91 -5.59
N GLY A 193 -1.98 0.88 -6.15
CA GLY A 193 -1.27 -0.14 -6.92
C GLY A 193 -1.25 0.22 -8.40
N LEU A 194 -0.12 0.03 -9.09
CA LEU A 194 -0.04 0.07 -10.54
C LEU A 194 0.25 -1.31 -11.11
N ARG A 195 -0.40 -1.67 -12.22
CA ARG A 195 -0.10 -2.88 -12.98
C ARG A 195 -0.17 -2.63 -14.47
N ARG A 196 0.63 -3.37 -15.24
CA ARG A 196 0.53 -3.36 -16.69
C ARG A 196 -0.34 -4.53 -17.14
N ILE A 197 -1.56 -4.23 -17.63
CA ILE A 197 -2.55 -5.22 -18.04
C ILE A 197 -2.88 -5.00 -19.52
N ASN A 198 -2.73 -6.05 -20.34
CA ASN A 198 -2.98 -6.00 -21.78
C ASN A 198 -2.28 -4.82 -22.48
N GLY A 199 -1.03 -4.55 -22.09
CA GLY A 199 -0.22 -3.48 -22.66
C GLY A 199 -0.53 -2.08 -22.14
N ARG A 200 -1.42 -1.91 -21.16
CA ARG A 200 -1.80 -0.61 -20.58
C ARG A 200 -1.49 -0.57 -19.09
N TRP A 201 -1.02 0.55 -18.61
CA TRP A 201 -0.86 0.81 -17.19
C TRP A 201 -2.18 1.17 -16.55
N ILE A 202 -2.57 0.40 -15.56
CA ILE A 202 -3.81 0.57 -14.78
C ILE A 202 -3.44 0.91 -13.34
N GLY A 203 -4.06 1.95 -12.81
CA GLY A 203 -4.00 2.32 -11.39
C GLY A 203 -5.21 1.76 -10.65
N PHE A 204 -4.98 1.35 -9.42
CA PHE A 204 -5.98 0.72 -8.55
C PHE A 204 -6.06 1.40 -7.20
N GLY A 205 -7.27 1.55 -6.69
CA GLY A 205 -7.49 1.72 -5.27
C GLY A 205 -7.19 0.42 -4.53
N MET A 206 -6.60 0.55 -3.35
CA MET A 206 -6.12 -0.56 -2.54
C MET A 206 -6.87 -0.59 -1.21
N PRO A 207 -7.02 -1.76 -0.56
CA PRO A 207 -7.76 -1.89 0.70
C PRO A 207 -6.94 -1.44 1.92
N TRP A 208 -6.14 -0.40 1.75
CA TRP A 208 -5.38 0.26 2.82
C TRP A 208 -5.12 1.70 2.46
N ASP A 209 -5.28 2.58 3.41
CA ASP A 209 -5.09 4.00 3.21
C ASP A 209 -4.13 4.60 4.24
N GLY A 210 -3.82 5.86 4.03
CA GLY A 210 -3.10 6.72 4.94
C GLY A 210 -4.02 7.45 5.93
N LYS A 211 -3.79 8.74 6.09
CA LYS A 211 -4.50 9.58 7.07
C LYS A 211 -5.88 10.08 6.60
N ASP A 212 -6.13 10.05 5.30
CA ASP A 212 -7.31 10.66 4.69
C ASP A 212 -8.53 9.73 4.68
N ASN A 213 -8.33 8.44 4.92
CA ASN A 213 -9.35 7.39 4.89
C ASN A 213 -10.15 7.39 3.57
N ILE A 214 -9.43 7.63 2.46
CA ILE A 214 -9.99 7.65 1.11
C ILE A 214 -9.43 6.47 0.34
N MET A 215 -10.29 5.48 0.06
CA MET A 215 -9.98 4.30 -0.73
C MET A 215 -11.24 3.77 -1.39
N GLN A 216 -11.16 3.46 -2.67
CA GLN A 216 -12.26 2.95 -3.47
C GLN A 216 -11.82 1.70 -4.21
N GLN A 217 -12.68 0.69 -4.28
CA GLN A 217 -12.48 -0.45 -5.17
C GLN A 217 -12.69 -0.02 -6.62
N LYS A 218 -11.70 0.68 -7.17
CA LYS A 218 -11.76 1.26 -8.51
C LYS A 218 -10.45 1.05 -9.26
N GLN A 219 -10.54 0.94 -10.58
CA GLN A 219 -9.38 0.86 -11.47
C GLN A 219 -9.52 1.86 -12.62
N VAL A 220 -8.39 2.39 -13.08
CA VAL A 220 -8.38 3.42 -14.13
C VAL A 220 -7.09 3.35 -14.95
N PRO A 221 -7.15 3.49 -16.31
CA PRO A 221 -5.95 3.63 -17.13
C PRO A 221 -5.14 4.87 -16.74
N ILE A 222 -3.84 4.72 -16.54
CA ILE A 222 -2.96 5.82 -16.15
C ILE A 222 -2.62 6.69 -17.37
N ARG A 223 -2.83 7.99 -17.23
CA ARG A 223 -2.47 9.01 -18.22
C ARG A 223 -1.12 9.67 -17.92
N ALA A 224 -0.86 9.99 -16.65
CA ALA A 224 0.33 10.69 -16.23
C ALA A 224 0.69 10.43 -14.76
N LEU A 225 1.98 10.57 -14.45
CA LEU A 225 2.47 10.69 -13.08
C LEU A 225 3.07 12.10 -12.89
N VAL A 226 2.71 12.74 -11.77
CA VAL A 226 3.08 14.13 -11.47
C VAL A 226 3.80 14.20 -10.13
N SER A 227 5.10 14.49 -10.15
CA SER A 227 5.91 14.74 -8.97
C SER A 227 5.69 16.17 -8.49
N LEU A 228 5.34 16.35 -7.21
CA LEU A 228 5.03 17.63 -6.60
C LEU A 228 6.25 18.23 -5.89
N GLU A 229 6.41 19.55 -6.02
CA GLU A 229 7.32 20.38 -5.23
C GLU A 229 6.59 21.66 -4.80
N GLN A 230 6.64 21.99 -3.50
CA GLN A 230 6.11 23.26 -3.00
C GLN A 230 6.99 24.41 -3.49
N ALA A 231 6.38 25.43 -4.08
CA ALA A 231 7.09 26.58 -4.65
C ALA A 231 6.22 27.85 -4.57
N PRO A 232 6.83 29.04 -4.65
CA PRO A 232 6.09 30.30 -4.63
C PRO A 232 5.32 30.57 -5.93
N GLU A 233 5.57 29.82 -7.00
CA GLU A 233 4.93 29.98 -8.31
C GLU A 233 4.59 28.62 -8.92
N ASN A 234 3.52 28.58 -9.69
CA ASN A 234 3.11 27.38 -10.40
C ASN A 234 3.91 27.23 -11.71
N SER A 235 4.57 26.10 -11.88
CA SER A 235 5.19 25.72 -13.16
C SER A 235 5.21 24.20 -13.32
N ILE A 236 5.07 23.73 -14.56
CA ILE A 236 5.09 22.30 -14.86
C ILE A 236 6.03 22.02 -16.03
N ARG A 237 6.82 20.97 -15.93
CA ARG A 237 7.65 20.48 -17.03
C ARG A 237 7.58 18.96 -17.13
N ARG A 238 7.79 18.44 -18.32
CA ARG A 238 7.96 17.01 -18.52
C ARG A 238 9.32 16.56 -18.00
N LEU A 239 9.35 15.38 -17.35
CA LEU A 239 10.59 14.75 -16.92
C LEU A 239 11.18 13.87 -18.02
N THR A 240 12.51 13.77 -18.03
CA THR A 240 13.24 12.75 -18.77
C THR A 240 13.03 11.39 -18.14
N LYS A 241 13.35 10.31 -18.87
CA LYS A 241 13.30 8.94 -18.34
C LYS A 241 14.18 8.77 -17.09
N GLN A 242 15.35 9.35 -17.07
CA GLN A 242 16.28 9.28 -15.94
C GLN A 242 15.69 9.96 -14.70
N GLU A 243 15.12 11.16 -14.86
CA GLU A 243 14.44 11.87 -13.76
C GLU A 243 13.22 11.09 -13.26
N ALA A 244 12.42 10.49 -14.16
CA ALA A 244 11.29 9.65 -13.80
C ALA A 244 11.73 8.41 -12.98
N MET A 245 12.85 7.78 -13.35
CA MET A 245 13.41 6.67 -12.57
C MET A 245 13.83 7.10 -11.17
N ILE A 246 14.43 8.28 -11.01
CA ILE A 246 14.80 8.83 -9.69
C ILE A 246 13.53 9.04 -8.84
N VAL A 247 12.47 9.58 -9.43
CA VAL A 247 11.19 9.76 -8.74
C VAL A 247 10.63 8.40 -8.30
N LEU A 248 10.60 7.39 -9.18
CA LEU A 248 10.12 6.05 -8.87
C LEU A 248 10.92 5.39 -7.76
N LEU A 249 12.25 5.46 -7.79
CA LEU A 249 13.12 4.91 -6.74
C LEU A 249 12.81 5.47 -5.34
N ASN A 250 12.27 6.68 -5.26
CA ASN A 250 11.89 7.31 -3.99
C ASN A 250 10.42 7.07 -3.59
N GLN A 251 9.57 6.60 -4.51
CA GLN A 251 8.13 6.51 -4.26
C GLN A 251 7.57 5.09 -4.37
N VAL A 252 8.27 4.16 -5.02
CA VAL A 252 7.85 2.76 -5.07
C VAL A 252 8.11 2.09 -3.73
N MET A 253 7.14 1.32 -3.26
CA MET A 253 7.28 0.50 -2.05
C MET A 253 8.07 -0.77 -2.39
N MET A 254 9.38 -0.69 -2.20
CA MET A 254 10.30 -1.75 -2.58
C MET A 254 10.50 -2.77 -1.44
N PRO A 255 10.27 -4.06 -1.68
CA PRO A 255 10.58 -5.13 -0.72
C PRO A 255 12.10 -5.41 -0.73
N MET A 256 12.88 -4.49 -0.15
CA MET A 256 14.34 -4.52 -0.14
C MET A 256 14.97 -5.78 0.47
N TRP A 257 14.19 -6.57 1.17
CA TRP A 257 14.60 -7.86 1.77
C TRP A 257 14.50 -9.04 0.81
N ASP A 258 13.87 -8.86 -0.36
CA ASP A 258 13.60 -9.91 -1.34
C ASP A 258 14.26 -9.58 -2.68
N ASP A 259 15.44 -10.15 -2.90
CA ASP A 259 16.24 -9.93 -4.12
C ASP A 259 15.47 -10.34 -5.39
N ALA A 260 14.64 -11.39 -5.32
CA ALA A 260 13.85 -11.85 -6.46
C ALA A 260 12.77 -10.82 -6.83
N ALA A 261 12.09 -10.26 -5.83
CA ALA A 261 11.12 -9.19 -6.05
C ALA A 261 11.80 -7.93 -6.60
N MET A 262 12.96 -7.55 -6.07
CA MET A 262 13.73 -6.40 -6.56
C MET A 262 14.20 -6.57 -8.01
N ALA A 263 14.60 -7.78 -8.39
CA ALA A 263 15.00 -8.09 -9.77
C ALA A 263 13.85 -7.91 -10.79
N LEU A 264 12.61 -8.19 -10.39
CA LEU A 264 11.42 -7.98 -11.22
C LEU A 264 10.97 -6.51 -11.23
N LEU A 265 11.08 -5.82 -10.11
CA LEU A 265 10.57 -4.45 -9.96
C LEU A 265 11.38 -3.43 -10.79
N THR A 266 12.70 -3.56 -10.85
CA THR A 266 13.57 -2.61 -11.55
C THR A 266 13.24 -2.48 -13.06
N PRO A 267 13.10 -3.58 -13.84
CA PRO A 267 12.65 -3.51 -15.21
C PRO A 267 11.24 -2.91 -15.37
N LEU A 268 10.33 -3.24 -14.44
CA LEU A 268 8.96 -2.75 -14.44
C LEU A 268 8.91 -1.22 -14.27
N MET A 269 9.70 -0.65 -13.36
CA MET A 269 9.88 0.80 -13.22
C MET A 269 10.41 1.44 -14.51
N GLY A 270 11.41 0.82 -15.14
CA GLY A 270 11.97 1.29 -16.40
C GLY A 270 10.95 1.31 -17.55
N GLN A 271 10.05 0.34 -17.56
CA GLN A 271 8.95 0.25 -18.51
C GLN A 271 7.91 1.35 -18.27
N LEU A 272 7.48 1.55 -17.01
CA LEU A 272 6.56 2.64 -16.63
C LEU A 272 7.13 4.01 -17.01
N ALA A 273 8.42 4.27 -16.70
CA ALA A 273 9.09 5.53 -17.03
C ALA A 273 9.25 5.78 -18.54
N THR A 274 9.13 4.73 -19.36
CA THR A 274 9.19 4.82 -20.83
C THR A 274 7.81 5.02 -21.46
N GLU A 275 6.79 4.32 -20.95
CA GLU A 275 5.47 4.23 -21.55
C GLU A 275 4.51 5.33 -21.10
N ILE A 276 4.66 5.83 -19.87
CA ILE A 276 3.80 6.87 -19.29
C ILE A 276 4.57 8.18 -19.12
N PRO A 277 4.01 9.34 -19.50
CA PRO A 277 4.64 10.62 -19.26
C PRO A 277 4.70 10.97 -17.77
N PHE A 278 5.88 11.43 -17.34
CA PHE A 278 6.12 11.97 -16.01
C PHE A 278 6.29 13.48 -16.08
N TYR A 279 5.73 14.18 -15.11
CA TYR A 279 5.85 15.63 -14.98
C TYR A 279 6.37 16.02 -13.61
N HIS A 280 7.03 17.16 -13.55
CA HIS A 280 7.38 17.83 -12.31
C HIS A 280 6.57 19.12 -12.19
N LEU A 281 5.74 19.20 -11.16
CA LEU A 281 4.91 20.35 -10.86
C LEU A 281 5.46 21.07 -9.62
N LYS A 282 5.99 22.26 -9.84
CA LYS A 282 6.18 23.26 -8.79
C LYS A 282 4.84 23.94 -8.56
N ASN A 283 4.33 23.94 -7.31
CA ASN A 283 2.97 24.40 -7.09
C ASN A 283 2.73 25.11 -5.75
N LEU A 284 1.84 26.09 -5.82
CA LEU A 284 0.99 26.54 -4.72
C LEU A 284 -0.21 25.60 -4.61
N PRO A 285 -0.77 25.40 -3.38
CA PRO A 285 -2.00 24.61 -3.21
C PRO A 285 -3.25 25.43 -3.62
N ASN A 286 -3.41 25.67 -4.93
CA ASN A 286 -4.47 26.50 -5.46
C ASN A 286 -5.10 25.92 -6.77
N LYS A 287 -6.18 26.52 -7.22
CA LYS A 287 -6.93 26.14 -8.40
C LYS A 287 -6.07 26.19 -9.67
N GLU A 288 -5.26 27.23 -9.81
CA GLU A 288 -4.41 27.47 -10.97
C GLU A 288 -3.41 26.35 -11.21
N ALA A 289 -2.88 25.74 -10.12
CA ALA A 289 -2.00 24.57 -10.20
C ALA A 289 -2.73 23.37 -10.82
N THR A 290 -4.00 23.17 -10.49
CA THR A 290 -4.80 22.06 -11.05
C THR A 290 -5.14 22.30 -12.52
N GLU A 291 -5.48 23.54 -12.89
CA GLU A 291 -5.75 23.93 -14.29
C GLU A 291 -4.50 23.80 -15.15
N LEU A 292 -3.34 24.26 -14.65
CA LEU A 292 -2.06 24.12 -15.33
C LEU A 292 -1.72 22.65 -15.60
N THR A 293 -1.88 21.81 -14.59
CA THR A 293 -1.61 20.37 -14.71
C THR A 293 -2.56 19.74 -15.73
N ARG A 294 -3.87 19.95 -15.59
CA ARG A 294 -4.87 19.38 -16.51
C ARG A 294 -4.67 19.79 -17.97
N LYS A 295 -4.25 21.04 -18.21
CA LYS A 295 -3.98 21.54 -19.56
C LYS A 295 -2.73 20.93 -20.18
N THR A 296 -1.78 20.49 -19.35
CA THR A 296 -0.46 20.00 -19.80
C THR A 296 -0.43 18.50 -20.07
N ILE A 297 -1.21 17.68 -19.31
CA ILE A 297 -1.20 16.21 -19.38
C ILE A 297 -2.16 15.61 -20.40
#